data_b03a4356d875936c401c6bdfa960e4c1
#
_entry.id   b03a4356d875936c401c6bdfa960e4c1
#
_cell.length_a   1.000
_cell.length_b   1.000
_cell.length_c   1.000
_cell.angle_alpha   90.00
_cell.angle_beta   90.00
_cell.angle_gamma   90.00
#
_symmetry.space_group_name_H-M   'P 1'
#
loop_
_entity.id
_entity.type
_entity.pdbx_description
1 polymer ?
#
loop_
_entity_poly.entity_id
_entity_poly.type
_entity_poly.pdbx_seq_one_letter_code
_entity_poly.pdbx_strand_id
1 'polypeptide(L)'
;AIKASDPTAKVMGPVTWGWCDLFTSAADAEIGPSCIDGQDRQNHGGLPFTEWYLKQVCDYAAANAGLRPVDVLDVHFYPQGGVDGLGDSGSSELPADSARRLRSLRELYDPSYVSESWISDSVQLIPRLRSWVDARCPGTGIAITEYKWGPDAGPSGALAQAEALAIFGREGVRMATRWVAPETGSLTEDAYRMFLDYDGANTRVLGDSIPATASDQNELGAYAIDQPSQALRIVLINRATAPRDISINLSAATNGNWQLYRFDAAQRFGQVGNGAINGSTLSLTNVPGRSANLLVLPAVTTSSVIFGDGFE
;
A
#
# COMPACT_ATOMS: atom_id res chain seq x y z
N ALA A 1 -15.79 12.77 -25.48
CA ALA A 1 -15.93 14.18 -25.05
C ALA A 1 -14.64 14.68 -24.39
N ILE A 2 -14.22 14.14 -23.18
CA ILE A 2 -13.06 14.65 -22.42
C ILE A 2 -11.79 14.74 -23.29
N LYS A 3 -11.39 13.62 -23.90
CA LYS A 3 -10.18 13.55 -24.76
C LYS A 3 -10.27 14.39 -26.03
N ALA A 4 -11.46 14.78 -26.48
CA ALA A 4 -11.64 15.68 -27.61
C ALA A 4 -11.42 17.14 -27.21
N SER A 5 -11.71 17.49 -25.95
CA SER A 5 -11.50 18.83 -25.42
C SER A 5 -10.08 19.02 -24.89
N ASP A 6 -9.53 18.00 -24.24
CA ASP A 6 -8.16 17.97 -23.73
C ASP A 6 -7.55 16.56 -23.93
N PRO A 7 -6.73 16.39 -24.98
CA PRO A 7 -6.06 15.11 -25.24
C PRO A 7 -5.07 14.69 -24.16
N THR A 8 -4.60 15.61 -23.31
CA THR A 8 -3.65 15.32 -22.23
C THR A 8 -4.32 14.83 -20.95
N ALA A 9 -5.64 15.07 -20.81
CA ALA A 9 -6.41 14.66 -19.64
C ALA A 9 -6.33 13.15 -19.45
N LYS A 10 -6.11 12.71 -18.21
CA LYS A 10 -6.18 11.31 -17.81
C LYS A 10 -7.56 11.00 -17.26
N VAL A 11 -8.15 9.93 -17.77
CA VAL A 11 -9.47 9.47 -17.36
C VAL A 11 -9.30 8.22 -16.51
N MET A 12 -9.97 8.19 -15.36
CA MET A 12 -9.98 7.06 -14.43
C MET A 12 -11.39 6.51 -14.27
N GLY A 13 -11.50 5.23 -14.02
CA GLY A 13 -12.76 4.54 -13.77
C GLY A 13 -12.59 3.01 -13.71
N PRO A 14 -13.65 2.26 -13.36
CA PRO A 14 -15.05 2.70 -13.17
C PRO A 14 -15.37 3.31 -11.80
N VAL A 15 -14.43 3.29 -10.85
CA VAL A 15 -14.62 3.73 -9.46
C VAL A 15 -15.59 2.80 -8.73
N THR A 16 -15.20 1.55 -8.58
CA THR A 16 -16.00 0.54 -7.86
C THR A 16 -16.01 0.84 -6.36
N TRP A 17 -17.13 0.57 -5.69
CA TRP A 17 -17.32 0.93 -4.28
C TRP A 17 -16.62 0.00 -3.28
N GLY A 18 -16.49 -1.29 -3.61
CA GLY A 18 -15.88 -2.26 -2.69
C GLY A 18 -15.66 -3.63 -3.31
N TRP A 19 -15.42 -4.63 -2.45
CA TRP A 19 -15.02 -5.97 -2.87
C TRP A 19 -15.95 -6.61 -3.89
N CYS A 20 -17.26 -6.63 -3.61
CA CYS A 20 -18.22 -7.28 -4.52
C CYS A 20 -18.28 -6.61 -5.89
N ASP A 21 -18.12 -5.29 -5.95
CA ASP A 21 -18.21 -4.53 -7.20
C ASP A 21 -17.03 -4.81 -8.15
N LEU A 22 -15.99 -5.47 -7.67
CA LEU A 22 -14.94 -5.98 -8.55
C LEU A 22 -15.45 -7.11 -9.46
N PHE A 23 -16.46 -7.85 -9.01
CA PHE A 23 -16.94 -9.08 -9.63
C PHE A 23 -18.34 -8.96 -10.24
N THR A 24 -19.21 -8.16 -9.64
CA THR A 24 -20.62 -8.02 -9.99
C THR A 24 -20.95 -6.62 -10.49
N SER A 25 -21.82 -6.54 -11.49
CA SER A 25 -22.45 -5.27 -11.88
C SER A 25 -23.54 -4.85 -10.90
N ALA A 26 -24.03 -3.61 -11.01
CA ALA A 26 -25.17 -3.13 -10.23
C ALA A 26 -26.43 -3.98 -10.47
N ALA A 27 -26.63 -4.51 -11.69
CA ALA A 27 -27.75 -5.37 -12.00
C ALA A 27 -27.70 -6.70 -11.23
N ASP A 28 -26.53 -7.29 -11.05
CA ASP A 28 -26.36 -8.51 -10.26
C ASP A 28 -26.37 -8.24 -8.75
N ALA A 29 -25.86 -7.10 -8.31
CA ALA A 29 -25.84 -6.72 -6.89
C ALA A 29 -27.23 -6.58 -6.27
N GLU A 30 -28.25 -6.23 -7.05
CA GLU A 30 -29.63 -6.12 -6.60
C GLU A 30 -30.30 -7.49 -6.34
N ILE A 31 -29.72 -8.59 -6.84
CA ILE A 31 -30.37 -9.92 -6.85
C ILE A 31 -29.93 -10.81 -5.68
N GLY A 32 -28.84 -10.50 -5.00
CA GLY A 32 -28.40 -11.29 -3.86
C GLY A 32 -26.99 -11.00 -3.34
N PRO A 33 -26.62 -11.58 -2.20
CA PRO A 33 -25.38 -11.25 -1.51
C PRO A 33 -24.12 -11.90 -2.12
N SER A 34 -24.23 -12.65 -3.22
CA SER A 34 -23.11 -13.34 -3.84
C SER A 34 -22.30 -12.39 -4.71
N CYS A 35 -21.07 -12.10 -4.34
CA CYS A 35 -20.13 -11.34 -5.16
C CYS A 35 -19.65 -12.09 -6.42
N ILE A 36 -20.05 -13.32 -6.62
CA ILE A 36 -19.34 -14.19 -7.57
C ILE A 36 -20.20 -14.59 -8.78
N ASP A 37 -21.50 -14.75 -8.60
CA ASP A 37 -22.40 -15.26 -9.63
C ASP A 37 -23.66 -14.39 -9.78
N GLY A 38 -23.89 -13.90 -11.00
CA GLY A 38 -25.10 -13.20 -11.35
C GLY A 38 -25.44 -13.44 -12.83
N GLN A 39 -26.70 -13.20 -13.19
CA GLN A 39 -27.16 -13.43 -14.55
C GLN A 39 -26.53 -12.45 -15.54
N ASP A 40 -26.29 -11.19 -15.12
CA ASP A 40 -25.65 -10.19 -15.95
C ASP A 40 -24.21 -10.60 -16.26
N ARG A 41 -23.48 -11.08 -15.27
CA ARG A 41 -22.13 -11.62 -15.47
C ARG A 41 -22.13 -12.80 -16.46
N GLN A 42 -23.07 -13.72 -16.34
CA GLN A 42 -23.19 -14.86 -17.27
C GLN A 42 -23.48 -14.39 -18.70
N ASN A 43 -24.36 -13.42 -18.86
CA ASN A 43 -24.70 -12.81 -20.14
C ASN A 43 -23.47 -12.12 -20.81
N HIS A 44 -22.50 -11.71 -20.01
CA HIS A 44 -21.25 -11.06 -20.44
C HIS A 44 -20.03 -12.02 -20.44
N GLY A 45 -20.28 -13.30 -20.61
CA GLY A 45 -19.23 -14.35 -20.77
C GLY A 45 -18.59 -14.80 -19.48
N GLY A 46 -19.20 -14.56 -18.31
CA GLY A 46 -18.73 -15.01 -17.01
C GLY A 46 -17.54 -14.24 -16.43
N LEU A 47 -17.10 -13.17 -17.10
CA LEU A 47 -15.99 -12.35 -16.60
C LEU A 47 -16.40 -11.54 -15.37
N PRO A 48 -15.49 -11.35 -14.38
CA PRO A 48 -15.67 -10.34 -13.34
C PRO A 48 -15.98 -8.97 -13.95
N PHE A 49 -16.83 -8.18 -13.31
CA PHE A 49 -17.24 -6.87 -13.83
C PHE A 49 -16.04 -5.98 -14.20
N THR A 50 -15.07 -5.85 -13.32
CA THR A 50 -13.87 -5.01 -13.56
C THR A 50 -13.04 -5.55 -14.73
N GLU A 51 -12.89 -6.87 -14.85
CA GLU A 51 -12.17 -7.49 -15.96
C GLU A 51 -12.92 -7.30 -17.29
N TRP A 52 -14.24 -7.44 -17.29
CA TRP A 52 -15.08 -7.15 -18.44
C TRP A 52 -15.01 -5.69 -18.86
N TYR A 53 -15.07 -4.77 -17.88
CA TYR A 53 -14.92 -3.34 -18.12
C TYR A 53 -13.61 -3.01 -18.83
N LEU A 54 -12.48 -3.55 -18.37
CA LEU A 54 -11.17 -3.38 -19.01
C LEU A 54 -11.18 -3.89 -20.45
N LYS A 55 -11.81 -5.05 -20.68
CA LYS A 55 -11.98 -5.59 -22.05
C LYS A 55 -12.73 -4.61 -22.94
N GLN A 56 -13.86 -4.06 -22.47
CA GLN A 56 -14.64 -3.09 -23.24
C GLN A 56 -13.87 -1.81 -23.55
N VAL A 57 -13.05 -1.34 -22.60
CA VAL A 57 -12.17 -0.16 -22.80
C VAL A 57 -11.19 -0.40 -23.96
N CYS A 58 -10.54 -1.55 -23.99
CA CYS A 58 -9.57 -1.87 -25.02
C CYS A 58 -10.22 -2.27 -26.36
N ASP A 59 -11.35 -2.96 -26.36
CA ASP A 59 -12.12 -3.24 -27.57
C ASP A 59 -12.58 -1.93 -28.23
N TYR A 60 -13.06 -0.96 -27.43
CA TYR A 60 -13.40 0.37 -27.94
C TYR A 60 -12.18 1.08 -28.54
N ALA A 61 -11.05 1.06 -27.86
CA ALA A 61 -9.82 1.68 -28.36
C ALA A 61 -9.38 1.06 -29.70
N ALA A 62 -9.44 -0.26 -29.82
CA ALA A 62 -9.12 -0.96 -31.06
C ALA A 62 -10.04 -0.57 -32.20
N ALA A 63 -11.34 -0.39 -31.93
CA ALA A 63 -12.34 0.03 -32.92
C ALA A 63 -12.28 1.54 -33.27
N ASN A 64 -11.57 2.36 -32.45
CA ASN A 64 -11.54 3.82 -32.60
C ASN A 64 -10.11 4.37 -32.71
N ALA A 65 -9.30 3.80 -33.57
CA ALA A 65 -7.94 4.26 -33.91
C ALA A 65 -7.01 4.41 -32.67
N GLY A 66 -7.17 3.55 -31.69
CA GLY A 66 -6.36 3.56 -30.47
C GLY A 66 -6.79 4.58 -29.41
N LEU A 67 -7.89 5.28 -29.60
CA LEU A 67 -8.41 6.25 -28.63
C LEU A 67 -8.90 5.54 -27.36
N ARG A 68 -8.09 5.55 -26.33
CA ARG A 68 -8.46 5.00 -25.02
C ARG A 68 -9.44 5.90 -24.28
N PRO A 69 -10.63 5.43 -23.92
CA PRO A 69 -11.57 6.20 -23.11
C PRO A 69 -11.16 6.29 -21.65
N VAL A 70 -10.36 5.32 -21.15
CA VAL A 70 -9.87 5.24 -19.77
C VAL A 70 -8.36 4.95 -19.78
N ASP A 71 -7.60 5.69 -19.01
CA ASP A 71 -6.14 5.55 -18.86
C ASP A 71 -5.75 4.76 -17.59
N VAL A 72 -6.61 4.80 -16.57
CA VAL A 72 -6.33 4.23 -15.25
C VAL A 72 -7.56 3.49 -14.76
N LEU A 73 -7.38 2.22 -14.38
CA LEU A 73 -8.37 1.46 -13.64
C LEU A 73 -8.40 1.99 -12.21
N ASP A 74 -9.56 2.43 -11.78
CA ASP A 74 -9.76 3.02 -10.47
C ASP A 74 -10.80 2.23 -9.67
N VAL A 75 -10.44 1.89 -8.44
CA VAL A 75 -11.29 1.16 -7.50
C VAL A 75 -11.23 1.79 -6.12
N HIS A 76 -12.26 1.55 -5.31
CA HIS A 76 -12.22 1.79 -3.87
C HIS A 76 -11.97 0.49 -3.13
N PHE A 77 -11.24 0.56 -2.02
CA PHE A 77 -11.01 -0.61 -1.18
C PHE A 77 -10.98 -0.24 0.30
N TYR A 78 -11.84 -0.89 1.06
CA TYR A 78 -11.89 -0.81 2.51
C TYR A 78 -11.81 -2.22 3.09
N PRO A 79 -10.92 -2.48 4.07
CA PRO A 79 -10.91 -3.76 4.76
C PRO A 79 -12.26 -3.97 5.45
N GLN A 80 -12.78 -5.20 5.37
CA GLN A 80 -14.16 -5.50 5.69
C GLN A 80 -14.40 -5.98 7.14
N GLY A 81 -13.37 -6.12 7.91
CA GLY A 81 -13.45 -6.77 9.22
C GLY A 81 -14.08 -5.95 10.36
N GLY A 82 -14.73 -4.85 10.11
CA GLY A 82 -15.29 -3.98 11.15
C GLY A 82 -14.21 -3.19 11.91
N VAL A 83 -13.33 -3.88 12.64
CA VAL A 83 -12.20 -3.27 13.36
C VAL A 83 -11.08 -2.77 12.44
N ASP A 84 -11.05 -3.22 11.21
CA ASP A 84 -9.98 -2.93 10.25
C ASP A 84 -10.22 -1.61 9.51
N GLY A 85 -11.48 -1.28 9.22
CA GLY A 85 -11.89 -0.19 8.34
C GLY A 85 -12.64 0.96 9.01
N LEU A 86 -13.76 1.39 8.39
CA LEU A 86 -14.49 2.61 8.70
C LEU A 86 -15.50 2.52 9.85
N GLY A 87 -15.96 1.33 10.23
CA GLY A 87 -17.01 1.16 11.24
C GLY A 87 -16.62 1.69 12.63
N ASP A 88 -17.58 1.84 13.53
CA ASP A 88 -17.33 2.27 14.92
C ASP A 88 -16.30 1.40 15.62
N SER A 89 -16.32 0.09 15.37
CA SER A 89 -15.31 -0.86 15.81
C SER A 89 -13.92 -0.61 15.20
N GLY A 90 -13.84 0.10 14.07
CA GLY A 90 -12.58 0.54 13.47
C GLY A 90 -11.78 1.53 14.32
N SER A 91 -12.39 2.13 15.36
CA SER A 91 -11.69 2.98 16.33
C SER A 91 -10.98 2.21 17.45
N SER A 92 -11.19 0.92 17.58
CA SER A 92 -10.59 0.09 18.64
C SER A 92 -9.07 -0.02 18.49
N GLU A 93 -8.37 0.19 19.60
CA GLU A 93 -6.92 -0.05 19.75
C GLU A 93 -6.61 -1.24 20.68
N LEU A 94 -7.59 -2.09 20.97
CA LEU A 94 -7.34 -3.34 21.69
C LEU A 94 -6.28 -4.17 20.94
N PRO A 95 -5.43 -4.91 21.67
CA PRO A 95 -4.30 -5.64 21.05
C PRO A 95 -4.71 -6.56 19.90
N ALA A 96 -5.82 -7.27 20.03
CA ALA A 96 -6.30 -8.17 19.00
C ALA A 96 -6.80 -7.41 17.75
N ASP A 97 -7.54 -6.32 17.94
CA ASP A 97 -8.11 -5.50 16.87
C ASP A 97 -7.01 -4.77 16.09
N SER A 98 -6.07 -4.16 16.82
CA SER A 98 -4.94 -3.48 16.19
C SER A 98 -4.02 -4.46 15.46
N ALA A 99 -3.80 -5.66 16.00
CA ALA A 99 -3.02 -6.70 15.33
C ALA A 99 -3.70 -7.17 14.04
N ARG A 100 -5.01 -7.40 14.07
CA ARG A 100 -5.78 -7.78 12.89
C ARG A 100 -5.77 -6.68 11.83
N ARG A 101 -6.00 -5.41 12.23
CA ARG A 101 -5.93 -4.26 11.33
C ARG A 101 -4.61 -4.19 10.58
N LEU A 102 -3.49 -4.38 11.26
CA LEU A 102 -2.17 -4.36 10.62
C LEU A 102 -1.94 -5.58 9.72
N ARG A 103 -2.46 -6.75 10.08
CA ARG A 103 -2.38 -7.93 9.18
C ARG A 103 -3.24 -7.79 7.93
N SER A 104 -4.40 -7.12 8.03
CA SER A 104 -5.31 -6.96 6.89
C SER A 104 -4.71 -6.17 5.72
N LEU A 105 -3.63 -5.41 5.93
CA LEU A 105 -2.87 -4.80 4.84
C LEU A 105 -2.33 -5.82 3.84
N ARG A 106 -2.17 -7.09 4.23
CA ARG A 106 -1.79 -8.19 3.33
C ARG A 106 -2.85 -8.45 2.26
N GLU A 107 -4.10 -8.04 2.48
CA GLU A 107 -5.15 -8.07 1.45
C GLU A 107 -4.79 -7.27 0.20
N LEU A 108 -3.91 -6.26 0.33
CA LEU A 108 -3.48 -5.47 -0.81
C LEU A 108 -2.58 -6.22 -1.78
N TYR A 109 -1.78 -7.19 -1.28
CA TYR A 109 -0.70 -7.76 -2.10
C TYR A 109 -0.44 -9.26 -1.97
N ASP A 110 -0.81 -9.88 -0.84
CA ASP A 110 -0.34 -11.22 -0.50
C ASP A 110 -1.34 -12.31 -0.91
N PRO A 111 -1.02 -13.14 -1.91
CA PRO A 111 -1.92 -14.21 -2.36
C PRO A 111 -2.08 -15.34 -1.33
N SER A 112 -1.20 -15.44 -0.34
CA SER A 112 -1.28 -16.45 0.72
C SER A 112 -2.15 -16.03 1.90
N TYR A 113 -2.50 -14.73 2.00
CA TYR A 113 -3.32 -14.21 3.09
C TYR A 113 -4.80 -14.34 2.77
N VAL A 114 -5.51 -15.08 3.61
CA VAL A 114 -6.97 -15.17 3.58
C VAL A 114 -7.54 -14.07 4.50
N SER A 115 -8.44 -13.26 3.95
CA SER A 115 -9.11 -12.19 4.71
C SER A 115 -9.80 -12.75 5.96
N GLU A 116 -9.53 -12.12 7.10
CA GLU A 116 -10.15 -12.44 8.40
C GLU A 116 -11.55 -11.79 8.54
N SER A 117 -12.14 -11.36 7.43
CA SER A 117 -13.49 -10.77 7.35
C SER A 117 -14.50 -11.73 6.74
N TRP A 118 -15.70 -11.24 6.48
CA TRP A 118 -16.75 -11.98 5.77
C TRP A 118 -16.34 -12.41 4.36
N ILE A 119 -15.32 -11.77 3.76
CA ILE A 119 -14.77 -12.14 2.45
C ILE A 119 -14.24 -13.57 2.48
N SER A 120 -13.49 -13.95 3.53
CA SER A 120 -12.98 -15.31 3.75
C SER A 120 -12.30 -15.94 2.52
N ASP A 121 -11.59 -15.10 1.74
CA ASP A 121 -10.86 -15.47 0.53
C ASP A 121 -9.56 -14.67 0.42
N SER A 122 -8.67 -15.07 -0.47
CA SER A 122 -7.47 -14.31 -0.80
C SER A 122 -7.84 -13.09 -1.65
N VAL A 123 -7.80 -11.92 -1.04
CA VAL A 123 -8.14 -10.65 -1.71
C VAL A 123 -7.10 -10.31 -2.77
N GLN A 124 -5.81 -10.26 -2.38
CA GLN A 124 -4.67 -9.92 -3.24
C GLN A 124 -5.01 -8.81 -4.26
N LEU A 125 -5.57 -7.69 -3.76
CA LEU A 125 -6.22 -6.65 -4.56
C LEU A 125 -5.37 -6.19 -5.75
N ILE A 126 -4.18 -5.69 -5.49
CA ILE A 126 -3.33 -5.06 -6.52
C ILE A 126 -2.82 -6.10 -7.53
N PRO A 127 -2.29 -7.27 -7.13
CA PRO A 127 -1.94 -8.33 -8.07
C PRO A 127 -3.13 -8.80 -8.92
N ARG A 128 -4.32 -8.92 -8.34
CA ARG A 128 -5.55 -9.29 -9.05
C ARG A 128 -5.90 -8.26 -10.12
N LEU A 129 -5.94 -6.97 -9.76
CA LEU A 129 -6.21 -5.89 -10.71
C LEU A 129 -5.16 -5.86 -11.82
N ARG A 130 -3.89 -6.06 -11.48
CA ARG A 130 -2.81 -6.11 -12.47
C ARG A 130 -2.97 -7.26 -13.44
N SER A 131 -3.33 -8.45 -12.95
CA SER A 131 -3.57 -9.61 -13.81
C SER A 131 -4.70 -9.36 -14.82
N TRP A 132 -5.77 -8.67 -14.40
CA TRP A 132 -6.86 -8.30 -15.31
C TRP A 132 -6.44 -7.22 -16.31
N VAL A 133 -5.67 -6.22 -15.85
CA VAL A 133 -5.09 -5.20 -16.74
C VAL A 133 -4.23 -5.85 -17.81
N ASP A 134 -3.29 -6.70 -17.41
CA ASP A 134 -2.34 -7.34 -18.32
C ASP A 134 -3.05 -8.25 -19.33
N ALA A 135 -4.10 -8.96 -18.88
CA ALA A 135 -4.87 -9.87 -19.72
C ALA A 135 -5.82 -9.13 -20.70
N ARG A 136 -6.39 -7.99 -20.33
CA ARG A 136 -7.49 -7.35 -21.06
C ARG A 136 -7.17 -6.00 -21.66
N CYS A 137 -6.38 -5.18 -20.97
CA CYS A 137 -6.06 -3.83 -21.41
C CYS A 137 -4.65 -3.38 -20.97
N PRO A 138 -3.60 -3.99 -21.52
CA PRO A 138 -2.21 -3.71 -21.12
C PRO A 138 -1.88 -2.22 -21.19
N GLY A 139 -1.07 -1.75 -20.23
CA GLY A 139 -0.64 -0.35 -20.13
C GLY A 139 -1.66 0.57 -19.43
N THR A 140 -2.79 0.05 -18.93
CA THR A 140 -3.68 0.78 -18.04
C THR A 140 -3.04 0.87 -16.65
N GLY A 141 -2.99 2.08 -16.07
CA GLY A 141 -2.55 2.26 -14.68
C GLY A 141 -3.57 1.72 -13.68
N ILE A 142 -3.17 1.62 -12.41
CA ILE A 142 -4.06 1.25 -11.29
C ILE A 142 -4.12 2.41 -10.32
N ALA A 143 -5.32 2.79 -9.89
CA ALA A 143 -5.57 3.74 -8.82
C ALA A 143 -6.49 3.14 -7.75
N ILE A 144 -6.33 3.62 -6.51
CA ILE A 144 -7.20 3.31 -5.39
C ILE A 144 -7.61 4.66 -4.79
N THR A 145 -8.73 5.22 -5.26
CA THR A 145 -9.11 6.59 -4.93
C THR A 145 -9.96 6.74 -3.67
N GLU A 146 -10.31 5.63 -3.05
CA GLU A 146 -10.76 5.60 -1.66
C GLU A 146 -10.22 4.38 -0.95
N TYR A 147 -9.61 4.60 0.21
CA TYR A 147 -9.19 3.57 1.15
C TYR A 147 -9.05 4.17 2.57
N LYS A 148 -9.18 3.33 3.59
CA LYS A 148 -8.90 3.72 4.98
C LYS A 148 -8.73 2.47 5.85
N TRP A 149 -7.75 2.53 6.78
CA TRP A 149 -7.52 1.54 7.83
C TRP A 149 -7.59 2.21 9.20
N GLY A 150 -8.62 1.89 9.97
CA GLY A 150 -8.75 2.28 11.38
C GLY A 150 -8.83 3.77 11.68
N PRO A 151 -8.63 4.15 12.95
CA PRO A 151 -8.83 5.50 13.45
C PRO A 151 -7.67 6.44 13.08
N ASP A 152 -7.96 7.72 12.85
CA ASP A 152 -6.96 8.73 12.52
C ASP A 152 -6.04 9.06 13.70
N ALA A 153 -6.60 9.09 14.90
CA ALA A 153 -5.84 9.39 16.12
C ALA A 153 -5.14 8.17 16.71
N GLY A 154 -5.51 6.97 16.29
CA GLY A 154 -4.96 5.73 16.82
C GLY A 154 -3.61 5.35 16.22
N PRO A 155 -2.69 4.79 17.02
CA PRO A 155 -1.38 4.37 16.52
C PRO A 155 -1.48 3.29 15.44
N SER A 156 -2.38 2.32 15.56
CA SER A 156 -2.49 1.25 14.56
C SER A 156 -3.05 1.75 13.22
N GLY A 157 -3.97 2.72 13.22
CA GLY A 157 -4.45 3.36 12.00
C GLY A 157 -3.35 4.15 11.30
N ALA A 158 -2.52 4.86 12.06
CA ALA A 158 -1.37 5.60 11.53
C ALA A 158 -0.29 4.67 10.97
N LEU A 159 0.00 3.56 11.65
CA LEU A 159 0.94 2.54 11.15
C LEU A 159 0.41 1.90 9.87
N ALA A 160 -0.89 1.56 9.84
CA ALA A 160 -1.52 1.03 8.65
C ALA A 160 -1.46 2.02 7.47
N GLN A 161 -1.63 3.32 7.74
CA GLN A 161 -1.49 4.36 6.71
C GLN A 161 -0.07 4.43 6.17
N ALA A 162 0.95 4.44 7.04
CA ALA A 162 2.35 4.48 6.61
C ALA A 162 2.70 3.25 5.77
N GLU A 163 2.24 2.08 6.20
CA GLU A 163 2.49 0.85 5.47
C GLU A 163 1.72 0.76 4.15
N ALA A 164 0.47 1.21 4.10
CA ALA A 164 -0.31 1.26 2.87
C ALA A 164 0.40 2.11 1.80
N LEU A 165 0.95 3.28 2.18
CA LEU A 165 1.72 4.13 1.25
C LEU A 165 2.96 3.41 0.72
N ALA A 166 3.69 2.67 1.57
CA ALA A 166 4.85 1.88 1.16
C ALA A 166 4.45 0.72 0.22
N ILE A 167 3.34 0.02 0.52
CA ILE A 167 2.78 -1.03 -0.33
C ILE A 167 2.38 -0.46 -1.69
N PHE A 168 1.67 0.66 -1.74
CA PHE A 168 1.25 1.28 -2.99
C PHE A 168 2.45 1.64 -3.88
N GLY A 169 3.52 2.18 -3.27
CA GLY A 169 4.78 2.44 -3.98
C GLY A 169 5.40 1.17 -4.53
N ARG A 170 5.54 0.13 -3.72
CA ARG A 170 6.09 -1.16 -4.11
C ARG A 170 5.29 -1.84 -5.22
N GLU A 171 3.98 -1.82 -5.11
CA GLU A 171 3.08 -2.44 -6.08
C GLU A 171 2.83 -1.56 -7.32
N GLY A 172 3.41 -0.36 -7.40
CA GLY A 172 3.28 0.53 -8.55
C GLY A 172 1.85 1.06 -8.76
N VAL A 173 1.13 1.33 -7.69
CA VAL A 173 -0.15 2.05 -7.74
C VAL A 173 0.12 3.49 -8.17
N ARG A 174 -0.56 3.91 -9.23
CA ARG A 174 -0.32 5.22 -9.87
C ARG A 174 -0.85 6.38 -9.04
N MET A 175 -1.97 6.18 -8.36
CA MET A 175 -2.63 7.17 -7.53
C MET A 175 -3.39 6.49 -6.40
N ALA A 176 -3.32 7.05 -5.22
CA ALA A 176 -4.13 6.61 -4.08
C ALA A 176 -4.60 7.83 -3.28
N THR A 177 -5.88 7.89 -2.92
CA THR A 177 -6.44 8.96 -2.10
C THR A 177 -7.18 8.36 -0.91
N ARG A 178 -6.81 8.81 0.27
CA ARG A 178 -7.42 8.33 1.51
C ARG A 178 -8.78 8.97 1.75
N TRP A 179 -9.68 8.23 2.32
CA TRP A 179 -10.97 8.71 2.84
C TRP A 179 -10.84 8.98 4.34
N VAL A 180 -10.85 10.18 4.82
CA VAL A 180 -10.73 11.54 4.32
C VAL A 180 -9.33 12.08 4.67
N ALA A 181 -9.05 13.38 4.51
CA ALA A 181 -7.80 13.97 4.98
C ALA A 181 -7.61 13.69 6.49
N PRO A 182 -6.38 13.36 6.94
CA PRO A 182 -6.12 13.15 8.37
C PRO A 182 -6.34 14.44 9.15
N GLU A 183 -6.75 14.32 10.41
CA GLU A 183 -6.81 15.46 11.31
C GLU A 183 -5.42 16.04 11.53
N THR A 184 -5.33 17.38 11.55
CA THR A 184 -4.09 18.08 11.86
C THR A 184 -3.60 17.70 13.25
N GLY A 185 -2.33 17.36 13.35
CA GLY A 185 -1.72 16.92 14.60
C GLY A 185 -1.97 15.44 14.93
N SER A 186 -2.61 14.66 14.04
CA SER A 186 -2.80 13.23 14.27
C SER A 186 -1.55 12.41 13.92
N LEU A 187 -1.47 11.18 14.43
CA LEU A 187 -0.42 10.23 14.03
C LEU A 187 -0.57 9.82 12.56
N THR A 188 -1.78 9.86 12.01
CA THR A 188 -2.00 9.60 10.59
C THR A 188 -1.41 10.71 9.71
N GLU A 189 -1.43 11.97 10.16
CA GLU A 189 -0.67 13.04 9.50
C GLU A 189 0.83 12.75 9.51
N ASP A 190 1.37 12.22 10.61
CA ASP A 190 2.78 11.82 10.70
C ASP A 190 3.16 10.73 9.70
N ALA A 191 2.24 9.81 9.39
CA ALA A 191 2.44 8.82 8.34
C ALA A 191 2.63 9.47 6.96
N TYR A 192 1.90 10.54 6.65
CA TYR A 192 2.13 11.32 5.42
C TYR A 192 3.42 12.14 5.48
N ARG A 193 3.73 12.77 6.61
CA ARG A 193 4.98 13.52 6.78
C ARG A 193 6.21 12.65 6.54
N MET A 194 6.18 11.38 6.97
CA MET A 194 7.25 10.42 6.71
C MET A 194 7.62 10.34 5.23
N PHE A 195 6.66 10.46 4.30
CA PHE A 195 6.91 10.37 2.87
C PHE A 195 7.07 11.73 2.18
N LEU A 196 6.42 12.77 2.70
CA LEU A 196 6.32 14.07 2.01
C LEU A 196 7.27 15.14 2.54
N ASP A 197 7.71 15.02 3.80
CA ASP A 197 8.56 16.02 4.48
C ASP A 197 9.24 15.39 5.71
N TYR A 198 10.11 14.41 5.49
CA TYR A 198 10.65 13.64 6.61
C TYR A 198 11.66 14.39 7.46
N ASP A 199 12.32 15.42 6.93
CA ASP A 199 13.36 16.19 7.61
C ASP A 199 12.92 17.60 8.00
N GLY A 200 11.67 18.00 7.70
CA GLY A 200 11.17 19.36 7.92
C GLY A 200 11.67 20.39 6.91
N ALA A 201 12.34 19.94 5.84
CA ALA A 201 12.88 20.77 4.76
C ALA A 201 12.24 20.49 3.40
N ASN A 202 11.04 19.86 3.42
CA ASN A 202 10.29 19.38 2.26
C ASN A 202 10.98 18.26 1.47
N THR A 203 11.89 17.50 2.12
CA THR A 203 12.49 16.34 1.47
C THR A 203 11.51 15.17 1.47
N ARG A 204 11.30 14.60 0.30
CA ARG A 204 10.34 13.52 0.06
C ARG A 204 11.04 12.18 -0.07
N VAL A 205 10.31 11.12 0.24
CA VAL A 205 10.70 9.76 -0.12
C VAL A 205 10.37 9.57 -1.60
N LEU A 206 11.37 9.66 -2.44
CA LEU A 206 11.27 9.50 -3.90
C LEU A 206 12.25 8.42 -4.35
N GLY A 207 11.95 7.77 -5.46
CA GLY A 207 12.81 6.76 -6.07
C GLY A 207 12.03 5.54 -6.53
N ASP A 208 12.78 4.54 -6.95
CA ASP A 208 12.25 3.26 -7.38
C ASP A 208 12.18 2.28 -6.20
N SER A 209 11.09 1.53 -6.12
CA SER A 209 11.01 0.43 -5.16
C SER A 209 11.94 -0.69 -5.58
N ILE A 210 12.81 -1.11 -4.67
CA ILE A 210 13.70 -2.25 -4.87
C ILE A 210 13.31 -3.40 -3.92
N PRO A 211 13.67 -4.66 -4.25
CA PRO A 211 13.34 -5.81 -3.42
C PRO A 211 13.83 -5.65 -1.98
N ALA A 212 12.92 -5.86 -1.05
CA ALA A 212 13.18 -5.87 0.39
C ALA A 212 12.36 -6.99 1.02
N THR A 213 12.98 -7.79 1.87
CA THR A 213 12.32 -8.91 2.56
C THR A 213 12.64 -8.86 4.04
N ALA A 214 11.63 -9.10 4.87
CA ALA A 214 11.80 -9.35 6.31
C ALA A 214 11.74 -10.85 6.57
N SER A 215 12.51 -11.37 7.51
CA SER A 215 12.48 -12.79 7.90
C SER A 215 11.15 -13.13 8.57
N ASP A 216 10.55 -12.20 9.31
CA ASP A 216 9.20 -12.31 9.86
C ASP A 216 8.26 -11.26 9.27
N GLN A 217 7.64 -11.60 8.16
CA GLN A 217 6.70 -10.70 7.46
C GLN A 217 5.37 -10.47 8.21
N ASN A 218 5.07 -11.23 9.26
CA ASN A 218 3.89 -10.97 10.08
C ASN A 218 4.12 -9.81 11.05
N GLU A 219 5.34 -9.69 11.55
CA GLU A 219 5.69 -8.74 12.60
C GLU A 219 6.46 -7.52 12.09
N LEU A 220 7.11 -7.61 10.93
CA LEU A 220 7.92 -6.54 10.34
C LEU A 220 7.56 -6.29 8.86
N GLY A 221 7.10 -5.09 8.55
CA GLY A 221 7.04 -4.57 7.19
C GLY A 221 8.37 -3.91 6.81
N ALA A 222 8.91 -4.26 5.64
CA ALA A 222 10.16 -3.69 5.15
C ALA A 222 10.03 -3.29 3.67
N TYR A 223 10.37 -2.05 3.37
CA TYR A 223 10.22 -1.46 2.03
C TYR A 223 11.45 -0.61 1.74
N ALA A 224 12.11 -0.86 0.63
CA ALA A 224 13.30 -0.12 0.23
C ALA A 224 13.02 0.71 -1.03
N ILE A 225 13.43 1.96 -1.00
CA ILE A 225 13.26 2.93 -2.06
C ILE A 225 14.61 3.51 -2.40
N ASP A 226 15.11 3.20 -3.58
CA ASP A 226 16.39 3.69 -4.07
C ASP A 226 16.19 4.93 -4.94
N GLN A 227 16.89 5.99 -4.58
CA GLN A 227 17.03 7.17 -5.42
C GLN A 227 18.49 7.24 -5.88
N PRO A 228 18.78 6.84 -7.10
CA PRO A 228 20.15 6.70 -7.59
C PRO A 228 21.00 7.94 -7.34
N SER A 229 22.22 7.74 -6.84
CA SER A 229 23.21 8.77 -6.51
C SER A 229 22.80 9.75 -5.39
N GLN A 230 21.71 9.52 -4.69
CA GLN A 230 21.28 10.39 -3.59
C GLN A 230 21.21 9.64 -2.25
N ALA A 231 20.18 8.80 -2.05
CA ALA A 231 20.00 8.09 -0.80
C ALA A 231 19.20 6.81 -1.01
N LEU A 232 19.48 5.78 -0.22
CA LEU A 232 18.60 4.65 -0.03
C LEU A 232 17.69 4.92 1.19
N ARG A 233 16.40 4.83 1.02
CA ARG A 233 15.41 5.00 2.07
C ARG A 233 14.75 3.68 2.37
N ILE A 234 14.64 3.35 3.65
CA ILE A 234 14.06 2.09 4.10
C ILE A 234 12.94 2.41 5.09
N VAL A 235 11.73 2.03 4.75
CA VAL A 235 10.57 2.10 5.65
C VAL A 235 10.46 0.76 6.37
N LEU A 236 10.44 0.81 7.70
CA LEU A 236 10.31 -0.34 8.58
C LEU A 236 9.09 -0.15 9.48
N ILE A 237 8.14 -1.05 9.39
CA ILE A 237 6.92 -1.04 10.22
C ILE A 237 7.02 -2.19 11.22
N ASN A 238 7.38 -1.88 12.47
CA ASN A 238 7.35 -2.87 13.54
C ASN A 238 5.90 -3.06 14.01
N ARG A 239 5.26 -4.13 13.55
CA ARG A 239 3.88 -4.49 13.89
C ARG A 239 3.77 -5.22 15.21
N ALA A 240 4.88 -5.75 15.75
CA ALA A 240 4.93 -6.38 17.05
C ALA A 240 4.52 -5.41 18.16
N THR A 241 4.05 -5.92 19.27
CA THR A 241 3.80 -5.11 20.48
C THR A 241 5.07 -4.86 21.29
N ALA A 242 6.04 -5.76 21.19
CA ALA A 242 7.32 -5.66 21.85
C ALA A 242 8.37 -4.93 20.99
N PRO A 243 9.34 -4.26 21.61
CA PRO A 243 10.51 -3.76 20.91
C PRO A 243 11.35 -4.93 20.37
N ARG A 244 12.09 -4.67 19.27
CA ARG A 244 13.00 -5.66 18.68
C ARG A 244 14.28 -5.03 18.15
N ASP A 245 15.30 -5.84 18.01
CA ASP A 245 16.50 -5.50 17.26
C ASP A 245 16.27 -5.85 15.79
N ILE A 246 16.69 -4.99 14.87
CA ILE A 246 16.54 -5.19 13.43
C ILE A 246 17.93 -5.13 12.79
N SER A 247 18.35 -6.23 12.19
CA SER A 247 19.55 -6.27 11.35
C SER A 247 19.19 -6.04 9.89
N ILE A 248 19.86 -5.08 9.27
CA ILE A 248 19.64 -4.68 7.88
C ILE A 248 20.87 -5.09 7.08
N ASN A 249 20.69 -5.98 6.11
CA ASN A 249 21.76 -6.44 5.23
C ASN A 249 21.53 -5.88 3.82
N LEU A 250 22.46 -5.06 3.38
CA LEU A 250 22.49 -4.49 2.04
C LEU A 250 23.20 -5.43 1.09
N SER A 251 22.79 -5.50 -0.17
CA SER A 251 23.47 -6.31 -1.20
C SER A 251 24.84 -5.75 -1.60
N ALA A 252 25.14 -4.49 -1.27
CA ALA A 252 26.45 -3.87 -1.46
C ALA A 252 26.83 -3.01 -0.25
N ALA A 253 28.14 -2.88 -0.03
CA ALA A 253 28.65 -2.01 1.02
C ALA A 253 28.41 -0.54 0.69
N THR A 254 28.15 0.24 1.74
CA THR A 254 28.09 1.70 1.67
C THR A 254 28.90 2.33 2.79
N ASN A 255 29.25 3.61 2.63
CA ASN A 255 29.99 4.37 3.61
C ASN A 255 29.40 5.78 3.75
N GLY A 256 29.15 6.20 4.96
CA GLY A 256 28.64 7.53 5.26
C GLY A 256 27.72 7.54 6.48
N ASN A 257 27.00 8.64 6.63
CA ASN A 257 26.10 8.82 7.76
C ASN A 257 24.68 8.36 7.42
N TRP A 258 24.03 7.71 8.39
CA TRP A 258 22.61 7.37 8.33
C TRP A 258 21.82 8.23 9.32
N GLN A 259 20.52 8.36 9.05
CA GLN A 259 19.55 9.01 9.91
C GLN A 259 18.33 8.11 10.08
N LEU A 260 17.76 8.10 11.27
CA LEU A 260 16.55 7.35 11.61
C LEU A 260 15.47 8.31 12.09
N TYR A 261 14.33 8.28 11.45
CA TYR A 261 13.12 9.00 11.82
C TYR A 261 12.06 8.00 12.26
N ARG A 262 11.18 8.42 13.17
CA ARG A 262 10.16 7.51 13.73
C ARG A 262 8.94 8.28 14.20
N PHE A 263 7.80 7.60 14.18
CA PHE A 263 6.66 7.86 15.05
C PHE A 263 6.12 6.57 15.66
N ASP A 264 5.50 6.69 16.83
CA ASP A 264 4.78 5.63 17.54
C ASP A 264 3.71 6.25 18.45
N ALA A 265 3.07 5.45 19.31
CA ALA A 265 2.03 5.95 20.22
C ALA A 265 2.52 7.01 21.22
N ALA A 266 3.81 7.01 21.56
CA ALA A 266 4.42 7.91 22.53
C ALA A 266 5.15 9.10 21.89
N GLN A 267 5.42 9.03 20.59
CA GLN A 267 6.28 10.00 19.90
C GLN A 267 5.72 10.38 18.54
N ARG A 268 5.67 11.69 18.30
CA ARG A 268 5.38 12.27 17.00
C ARG A 268 6.56 12.07 16.04
N PHE A 269 6.26 12.09 14.73
CA PHE A 269 7.29 11.88 13.72
C PHE A 269 8.44 12.89 13.80
N GLY A 270 9.65 12.38 13.89
CA GLY A 270 10.87 13.16 13.96
C GLY A 270 12.12 12.28 13.99
N GLN A 271 13.29 12.91 13.92
CA GLN A 271 14.57 12.20 13.97
C GLN A 271 14.83 11.66 15.39
N VAL A 272 15.16 10.37 15.46
CA VAL A 272 15.40 9.65 16.74
C VAL A 272 16.79 9.07 16.83
N GLY A 273 17.55 9.04 15.73
CA GLY A 273 18.90 8.50 15.73
C GLY A 273 19.67 8.90 14.50
N ASN A 274 20.97 8.77 14.59
CA ASN A 274 21.93 8.91 13.51
C ASN A 274 23.22 8.15 13.86
N GLY A 275 24.06 7.93 12.86
CA GLY A 275 25.35 7.30 13.05
C GLY A 275 26.06 7.12 11.73
N ALA A 276 27.12 6.32 11.72
CA ALA A 276 27.87 5.99 10.53
C ALA A 276 27.68 4.52 10.16
N ILE A 277 27.67 4.24 8.88
CA ILE A 277 27.77 2.90 8.31
C ILE A 277 29.03 2.80 7.48
N ASN A 278 29.75 1.70 7.63
CA ASN A 278 30.89 1.34 6.79
C ASN A 278 30.83 -0.16 6.54
N GLY A 279 30.23 -0.54 5.45
CA GLY A 279 29.98 -1.93 5.10
C GLY A 279 28.56 -2.16 4.60
N SER A 280 28.12 -3.40 4.65
CA SER A 280 26.80 -3.82 4.12
C SER A 280 25.80 -4.16 5.21
N THR A 281 26.12 -4.04 6.50
CA THR A 281 25.24 -4.40 7.61
C THR A 281 25.07 -3.23 8.55
N LEU A 282 23.82 -2.98 8.95
CA LEU A 282 23.44 -2.00 9.97
C LEU A 282 22.49 -2.66 10.97
N SER A 283 22.75 -2.48 12.27
CA SER A 283 21.85 -2.94 13.34
C SER A 283 21.16 -1.77 14.01
N LEU A 284 19.85 -1.82 14.08
CA LEU A 284 19.03 -0.93 14.90
C LEU A 284 18.59 -1.70 16.13
N THR A 285 18.95 -1.21 17.32
CA THR A 285 18.63 -1.87 18.59
C THR A 285 17.40 -1.25 19.23
N ASN A 286 16.60 -2.08 19.90
CA ASN A 286 15.45 -1.67 20.68
C ASN A 286 14.46 -0.80 19.88
N VAL A 287 14.15 -1.19 18.63
CA VAL A 287 13.13 -0.51 17.82
C VAL A 287 11.77 -0.75 18.49
N PRO A 288 11.06 0.30 18.95
CA PRO A 288 9.83 0.13 19.70
C PRO A 288 8.79 -0.70 18.96
N GLY A 289 8.00 -1.46 19.69
CA GLY A 289 6.81 -2.10 19.16
C GLY A 289 5.80 -1.07 18.66
N ARG A 290 4.97 -1.43 17.69
CA ARG A 290 3.98 -0.53 17.10
C ARG A 290 4.58 0.80 16.65
N SER A 291 5.67 0.75 15.88
CA SER A 291 6.36 1.94 15.37
C SER A 291 6.56 1.91 13.87
N ALA A 292 6.49 3.09 13.24
CA ALA A 292 6.89 3.31 11.87
C ALA A 292 8.23 4.05 11.83
N ASN A 293 9.17 3.54 11.08
CA ASN A 293 10.54 4.02 11.05
C ASN A 293 10.96 4.28 9.60
N LEU A 294 11.61 5.41 9.36
CA LEU A 294 12.27 5.73 8.10
C LEU A 294 13.78 5.82 8.35
N LEU A 295 14.52 4.87 7.81
CA LEU A 295 15.97 4.89 7.79
C LEU A 295 16.44 5.50 6.46
N VAL A 296 17.26 6.52 6.54
CA VAL A 296 17.89 7.18 5.40
C VAL A 296 19.37 6.83 5.42
N LEU A 297 19.83 6.13 4.38
CA LEU A 297 21.20 5.70 4.20
C LEU A 297 21.86 6.52 3.08
N PRO A 298 23.21 6.64 3.08
CA PRO A 298 23.93 7.16 1.92
C PRO A 298 23.57 6.42 0.63
N ALA A 299 23.82 7.04 -0.51
CA ALA A 299 23.64 6.38 -1.80
C ALA A 299 24.37 5.03 -1.83
N VAL A 300 23.68 4.01 -2.29
CA VAL A 300 24.20 2.64 -2.40
C VAL A 300 24.05 2.21 -3.85
N THR A 301 25.09 1.61 -4.42
CA THR A 301 24.98 0.97 -5.74
C THR A 301 24.43 -0.44 -5.57
N THR A 302 23.17 -0.56 -5.17
CA THR A 302 22.54 -1.86 -4.92
C THR A 302 21.34 -2.09 -5.82
N SER A 303 21.06 -3.36 -6.11
CA SER A 303 19.84 -3.79 -6.79
C SER A 303 18.84 -4.44 -5.84
N SER A 304 19.19 -4.67 -4.58
CA SER A 304 18.31 -5.30 -3.59
C SER A 304 18.79 -5.09 -2.15
N VAL A 305 17.85 -5.19 -1.20
CA VAL A 305 18.12 -5.15 0.24
C VAL A 305 17.48 -6.37 0.88
N ILE A 306 18.24 -7.10 1.70
CA ILE A 306 17.78 -8.27 2.43
C ILE A 306 17.79 -7.92 3.93
N PHE A 307 16.66 -8.12 4.59
CA PHE A 307 16.50 -7.92 6.02
C PHE A 307 16.50 -9.28 6.72
N GLY A 308 17.41 -9.45 7.67
CA GLY A 308 17.36 -10.55 8.63
C GLY A 308 16.98 -10.01 9.99
N ASP A 309 15.98 -10.59 10.63
CA ASP A 309 15.73 -10.40 12.04
C ASP A 309 16.75 -11.28 12.78
N GLY A 310 17.50 -10.66 13.69
CA GLY A 310 18.38 -11.39 14.55
C GLY A 310 17.59 -12.24 15.53
N PHE A 311 17.28 -13.47 15.14
CA PHE A 311 16.97 -14.56 16.04
C PHE A 311 18.06 -15.62 15.86
N GLU A 312 19.04 -15.62 16.75
CA GLU A 312 19.71 -16.83 17.25
C GLU A 312 19.22 -17.11 18.66
#